data_7d33e9bfa643d582094efbb1232d823b
#
_entry.id   7d33e9bfa643d582094efbb1232d823b
#
_cell.length_a   1.000
_cell.length_b   1.000
_cell.length_c   1.000
_cell.angle_alpha   90.00
_cell.angle_beta   90.00
_cell.angle_gamma   90.00
#
_symmetry.space_group_name_H-M   'P 1'
#
loop_
_entity.id
_entity.type
_entity.pdbx_description
1 polymer ?
#
loop_
_entity_poly.entity_id
_entity_poly.type
_entity_poly.pdbx_seq_one_letter_code
_entity_poly.pdbx_strand_id
1 'polypeptide(L)'
;MKKNILIGFLFCSLLAKGQELYVYTEPASNMPARSLSTKVSGNFIGKNQGRVGRFMQRYTPELMFGINKKWMVHLGGTFANMHTPNFRWESVYLYGKYRFLSNDELHTHFRMAAFADASYTLSPFHYGEISVQGDRSGLQLGLIATQLWNKLAVSGTISHTQVLDKSRNNKVLYIPSRIYKSMNYSLSAGYLVLPFQYTDYKQTNLNIYTEVLAQQSLDRKAYYIDLAPAIQLIFNSNAKLNLGYRFQLKGDMLRMTESSWLISFERTFLNALRKKK
;
A
#
# COMPACT_ATOMS: atom_id res chain seq x y z
N MET A 1 40.88 -16.31 -48.36
CA MET A 1 40.22 -15.15 -47.74
C MET A 1 39.03 -15.63 -46.95
N LYS A 2 39.15 -15.74 -45.64
CA LYS A 2 38.05 -16.16 -44.74
C LYS A 2 37.40 -14.92 -44.19
N LYS A 3 36.13 -14.69 -44.54
CA LYS A 3 35.30 -13.62 -43.98
C LYS A 3 34.77 -14.11 -42.63
N ASN A 4 35.27 -13.60 -41.54
CA ASN A 4 34.70 -13.78 -40.20
C ASN A 4 33.44 -12.89 -40.09
N ILE A 5 32.29 -13.52 -40.12
CA ILE A 5 31.02 -12.88 -39.78
C ILE A 5 30.96 -12.88 -38.23
N LEU A 6 31.26 -11.73 -37.65
CA LEU A 6 31.07 -11.45 -36.24
C LEU A 6 29.56 -11.22 -36.02
N ILE A 7 28.83 -12.29 -35.69
CA ILE A 7 27.44 -12.17 -35.24
C ILE A 7 27.49 -11.57 -33.84
N GLY A 8 27.34 -10.26 -33.78
CA GLY A 8 27.11 -9.56 -32.54
C GLY A 8 25.76 -10.00 -31.96
N PHE A 9 25.79 -10.96 -31.07
CA PHE A 9 24.66 -11.24 -30.18
C PHE A 9 24.43 -10.01 -29.29
N LEU A 10 23.59 -9.13 -29.78
CA LEU A 10 22.99 -8.10 -28.93
C LEU A 10 22.09 -8.83 -27.94
N PHE A 11 22.66 -9.29 -26.86
CA PHE A 11 21.91 -9.64 -25.65
C PHE A 11 21.27 -8.36 -25.11
N CYS A 12 20.16 -7.96 -25.73
CA CYS A 12 19.20 -7.10 -25.08
C CYS A 12 18.69 -7.94 -23.89
N SER A 13 19.35 -7.83 -22.76
CA SER A 13 18.86 -8.31 -21.49
C SER A 13 17.55 -7.56 -21.22
N LEU A 14 16.46 -8.15 -21.67
CA LEU A 14 15.11 -7.78 -21.27
C LEU A 14 15.02 -8.10 -19.79
N LEU A 15 15.49 -7.15 -18.99
CA LEU A 15 15.28 -7.15 -17.55
C LEU A 15 13.78 -6.95 -17.33
N ALA A 16 13.02 -8.02 -17.46
CA ALA A 16 11.69 -8.11 -16.89
C ALA A 16 11.88 -7.97 -15.37
N LYS A 17 11.92 -6.73 -14.90
CA LYS A 17 11.89 -6.45 -13.46
C LYS A 17 10.51 -6.85 -13.00
N GLY A 18 10.43 -7.99 -12.31
CA GLY A 18 9.26 -8.32 -11.53
C GLY A 18 8.95 -7.10 -10.68
N GLN A 19 7.76 -6.52 -10.83
CA GLN A 19 7.35 -5.42 -9.99
C GLN A 19 6.88 -6.02 -8.67
N GLU A 20 7.59 -5.72 -7.60
CA GLU A 20 7.18 -6.02 -6.24
C GLU A 20 6.05 -5.05 -5.89
N LEU A 21 4.82 -5.49 -5.95
CA LEU A 21 3.65 -4.66 -5.71
C LEU A 21 2.69 -5.45 -4.83
N TYR A 22 2.26 -4.84 -3.75
CA TYR A 22 1.24 -5.39 -2.87
C TYR A 22 -0.03 -4.52 -2.97
N VAL A 23 -1.10 -5.00 -2.37
CA VAL A 23 -2.41 -4.35 -2.51
C VAL A 23 -2.75 -3.52 -1.27
N TYR A 24 -2.42 -4.04 -0.08
CA TYR A 24 -2.66 -3.38 1.20
C TYR A 24 -1.40 -2.76 1.80
N THR A 25 -0.21 -3.27 1.43
CA THR A 25 1.07 -2.80 1.94
C THR A 25 1.95 -2.24 0.83
N GLU A 26 3.02 -1.55 1.21
CA GLU A 26 4.03 -1.04 0.28
C GLU A 26 5.29 -1.90 0.35
N PRO A 27 5.90 -2.29 -0.79
CA PRO A 27 7.21 -2.94 -0.81
C PRO A 27 8.34 -1.94 -0.54
N ALA A 28 9.54 -2.47 -0.29
CA ALA A 28 10.75 -1.66 -0.17
C ALA A 28 11.17 -1.01 -1.51
N SER A 29 10.67 -1.50 -2.63
CA SER A 29 10.92 -0.94 -3.96
C SER A 29 10.23 0.39 -4.15
N ASN A 30 10.88 1.29 -4.87
CA ASN A 30 10.29 2.57 -5.26
C ASN A 30 9.75 2.48 -6.70
N MET A 31 8.76 3.32 -7.00
CA MET A 31 8.35 3.57 -8.37
C MET A 31 9.50 4.12 -9.22
N PRO A 32 9.44 4.06 -10.56
CA PRO A 32 10.48 4.57 -11.43
C PRO A 32 10.84 6.03 -11.14
N ALA A 33 12.13 6.34 -11.18
CA ALA A 33 12.61 7.71 -10.95
C ALA A 33 12.03 8.69 -11.97
N ARG A 34 11.74 9.91 -11.54
CA ARG A 34 11.16 11.00 -12.35
C ARG A 34 9.80 10.66 -12.95
N SER A 35 9.05 9.78 -12.32
CA SER A 35 7.70 9.40 -12.73
C SER A 35 6.65 9.97 -11.77
N LEU A 36 5.43 10.10 -12.29
CA LEU A 36 4.24 10.45 -11.56
C LEU A 36 3.27 9.26 -11.66
N SER A 37 2.62 8.89 -10.56
CA SER A 37 1.50 7.96 -10.59
C SER A 37 0.28 8.56 -9.94
N THR A 38 -0.88 8.24 -10.47
CA THR A 38 -2.17 8.54 -9.87
C THR A 38 -2.84 7.25 -9.46
N LYS A 39 -3.34 7.20 -8.24
CA LYS A 39 -4.06 6.03 -7.71
C LYS A 39 -5.36 6.48 -7.08
N VAL A 40 -6.41 5.71 -7.27
CA VAL A 40 -7.67 5.85 -6.55
C VAL A 40 -8.00 4.49 -5.95
N SER A 41 -8.15 4.45 -4.64
CA SER A 41 -8.57 3.25 -3.92
C SER A 41 -9.97 3.46 -3.34
N GLY A 42 -10.80 2.42 -3.42
CA GLY A 42 -12.12 2.35 -2.78
C GLY A 42 -12.15 1.22 -1.76
N ASN A 43 -12.47 1.52 -0.51
CA ASN A 43 -12.75 0.53 0.52
C ASN A 43 -14.24 0.47 0.77
N PHE A 44 -14.80 -0.74 0.76
CA PHE A 44 -16.23 -0.99 0.84
C PHE A 44 -16.54 -1.92 2.01
N ILE A 45 -17.49 -1.51 2.85
CA ILE A 45 -17.96 -2.27 4.01
C ILE A 45 -19.45 -2.51 3.84
N GLY A 46 -19.83 -3.77 3.74
CA GLY A 46 -21.23 -4.17 3.59
C GLY A 46 -22.08 -3.83 4.82
N LYS A 47 -23.38 -3.70 4.63
CA LYS A 47 -24.34 -3.36 5.69
C LYS A 47 -24.24 -4.28 6.91
N ASN A 48 -23.99 -5.56 6.69
CA ASN A 48 -23.90 -6.58 7.74
C ASN A 48 -22.47 -6.83 8.24
N GLN A 49 -21.48 -6.14 7.67
CA GLN A 49 -20.06 -6.31 8.01
C GLN A 49 -19.55 -5.24 8.99
N GLY A 50 -20.19 -4.06 8.98
CA GLY A 50 -19.82 -2.95 9.84
C GLY A 50 -20.76 -2.81 11.04
N ARG A 51 -20.24 -2.24 12.13
CA ARG A 51 -21.02 -2.01 13.38
C ARG A 51 -22.15 -1.01 13.24
N VAL A 52 -22.17 -0.24 12.18
CA VAL A 52 -23.13 0.87 11.98
C VAL A 52 -24.41 0.44 11.23
N GLY A 53 -24.45 -0.79 10.71
CA GLY A 53 -25.63 -1.34 10.02
C GLY A 53 -25.99 -0.65 8.69
N ARG A 54 -25.05 0.03 8.04
CA ARG A 54 -25.20 0.65 6.72
C ARG A 54 -24.04 0.33 5.80
N PHE A 55 -24.22 0.49 4.49
CA PHE A 55 -23.15 0.40 3.53
C PHE A 55 -22.22 1.62 3.64
N MET A 56 -20.93 1.35 3.84
CA MET A 56 -19.92 2.38 4.03
C MET A 56 -18.85 2.30 2.95
N GLN A 57 -18.37 3.45 2.53
CA GLN A 57 -17.38 3.57 1.45
C GLN A 57 -16.35 4.63 1.82
N ARG A 58 -15.09 4.36 1.46
CA ARG A 58 -13.99 5.33 1.55
C ARG A 58 -13.23 5.32 0.23
N TYR A 59 -13.08 6.48 -0.36
CA TYR A 59 -12.26 6.70 -1.54
C TYR A 59 -11.00 7.45 -1.14
N THR A 60 -9.86 6.96 -1.64
CA THR A 60 -8.54 7.53 -1.34
C THR A 60 -7.85 7.86 -2.66
N PRO A 61 -8.04 9.06 -3.21
CA PRO A 61 -7.21 9.59 -4.29
C PRO A 61 -5.79 9.86 -3.77
N GLU A 62 -4.79 9.51 -4.58
CA GLU A 62 -3.38 9.61 -4.23
C GLU A 62 -2.54 10.00 -5.45
N LEU A 63 -1.60 10.92 -5.25
CA LEU A 63 -0.55 11.27 -6.18
C LEU A 63 0.78 10.77 -5.65
N MET A 64 1.51 10.02 -6.47
CA MET A 64 2.76 9.40 -6.09
C MET A 64 3.88 9.94 -6.98
N PHE A 65 4.98 10.37 -6.38
CA PHE A 65 6.12 11.00 -7.04
C PHE A 65 7.36 10.15 -6.86
N GLY A 66 7.87 9.55 -7.93
CA GLY A 66 9.19 8.94 -7.97
C GLY A 66 10.27 10.00 -8.17
N ILE A 67 10.79 10.56 -7.09
CA ILE A 67 11.78 11.64 -7.14
C ILE A 67 13.07 11.14 -7.77
N ASN A 68 13.62 10.04 -7.22
CA ASN A 68 14.81 9.38 -7.70
C ASN A 68 14.79 7.89 -7.34
N LYS A 69 15.89 7.16 -7.57
CA LYS A 69 15.98 5.74 -7.24
C LYS A 69 15.80 5.42 -5.75
N LYS A 70 16.08 6.39 -4.86
CA LYS A 70 16.05 6.20 -3.40
C LYS A 70 14.81 6.81 -2.74
N TRP A 71 14.22 7.88 -3.31
CA TRP A 71 13.14 8.64 -2.70
C TRP A 71 11.84 8.56 -3.49
N MET A 72 10.76 8.31 -2.79
CA MET A 72 9.39 8.33 -3.27
C MET A 72 8.51 9.08 -2.26
N VAL A 73 7.56 9.85 -2.75
CA VAL A 73 6.64 10.64 -1.93
C VAL A 73 5.22 10.43 -2.45
N HIS A 74 4.25 10.27 -1.55
CA HIS A 74 2.84 10.24 -1.88
C HIS A 74 2.12 11.38 -1.16
N LEU A 75 1.16 11.97 -1.84
CA LEU A 75 0.20 12.92 -1.31
C LEU A 75 -1.19 12.38 -1.57
N GLY A 76 -1.97 12.20 -0.54
CA GLY A 76 -3.31 11.65 -0.65
C GLY A 76 -4.30 12.31 0.29
N GLY A 77 -5.55 11.93 0.11
CA GLY A 77 -6.64 12.34 0.98
C GLY A 77 -7.75 11.31 0.96
N THR A 78 -8.67 11.38 1.91
CA THR A 78 -9.79 10.45 2.00
C THR A 78 -11.12 11.18 1.91
N PHE A 79 -12.01 10.61 1.11
CA PHE A 79 -13.38 11.06 0.96
C PHE A 79 -14.31 9.88 1.26
N ALA A 80 -15.13 9.97 2.33
CA ALA A 80 -15.84 8.82 2.83
C ALA A 80 -17.17 9.17 3.51
N ASN A 81 -18.00 8.14 3.68
CA ASN A 81 -19.18 8.17 4.54
C ASN A 81 -19.02 7.23 5.75
N MET A 82 -17.79 6.91 6.16
CA MET A 82 -17.55 5.92 7.20
C MET A 82 -17.96 6.40 8.59
N HIS A 83 -17.69 7.65 8.91
CA HIS A 83 -18.01 8.23 10.23
C HIS A 83 -19.36 8.98 10.27
N THR A 84 -19.90 9.37 9.11
CA THR A 84 -21.19 10.05 8.98
C THR A 84 -22.00 9.44 7.84
N PRO A 85 -23.34 9.57 7.80
CA PRO A 85 -24.15 9.10 6.68
C PRO A 85 -23.78 9.75 5.35
N ASN A 86 -23.38 11.01 5.39
CA ASN A 86 -23.04 11.80 4.22
C ASN A 86 -21.57 11.68 3.86
N PHE A 87 -21.26 11.67 2.58
CA PHE A 87 -19.89 11.75 2.09
C PHE A 87 -19.26 13.10 2.43
N ARG A 88 -18.01 13.04 2.90
CA ARG A 88 -17.19 14.23 3.18
C ARG A 88 -15.71 13.92 3.02
N TRP A 89 -14.90 14.96 2.88
CA TRP A 89 -13.48 14.86 3.07
C TRP A 89 -13.18 14.58 4.53
N GLU A 90 -12.41 13.51 4.80
CA GLU A 90 -12.06 13.10 6.15
C GLU A 90 -10.63 13.45 6.49
N SER A 91 -9.69 13.29 5.56
CA SER A 91 -8.27 13.50 5.86
C SER A 91 -7.43 13.88 4.66
N VAL A 92 -6.25 14.39 4.95
CA VAL A 92 -5.12 14.49 4.04
C VAL A 92 -3.91 13.82 4.67
N TYR A 93 -3.01 13.24 3.87
CA TYR A 93 -1.79 12.62 4.35
C TYR A 93 -0.64 12.80 3.38
N LEU A 94 0.58 12.72 3.94
CA LEU A 94 1.84 12.78 3.23
C LEU A 94 2.69 11.59 3.67
N TYR A 95 3.06 10.75 2.72
CA TYR A 95 3.93 9.60 2.92
C TYR A 95 5.25 9.80 2.20
N GLY A 96 6.35 9.51 2.86
CA GLY A 96 7.69 9.54 2.28
C GLY A 96 8.43 8.24 2.53
N LYS A 97 9.07 7.67 1.49
CA LYS A 97 9.86 6.45 1.57
C LYS A 97 11.26 6.64 1.05
N TYR A 98 12.23 6.18 1.83
CA TYR A 98 13.65 6.18 1.51
C TYR A 98 14.18 4.76 1.45
N ARG A 99 14.55 4.30 0.24
CA ARG A 99 15.21 3.01 0.03
C ARG A 99 16.71 3.17 0.27
N PHE A 100 17.19 2.64 1.37
CA PHE A 100 18.59 2.75 1.77
C PHE A 100 19.44 1.55 1.34
N LEU A 101 18.82 0.37 1.11
CA LEU A 101 19.51 -0.83 0.65
C LEU A 101 18.84 -1.39 -0.61
N SER A 102 19.65 -1.82 -1.58
CA SER A 102 19.22 -2.51 -2.79
C SER A 102 20.34 -3.39 -3.29
N ASN A 103 20.20 -4.69 -3.09
CA ASN A 103 21.06 -5.73 -3.63
C ASN A 103 20.28 -6.39 -4.76
N ASP A 104 20.65 -6.07 -5.99
CA ASP A 104 19.97 -6.56 -7.18
C ASP A 104 20.88 -7.53 -7.94
N GLU A 105 20.51 -8.79 -8.00
CA GLU A 105 21.11 -9.85 -8.80
C GLU A 105 20.24 -10.18 -10.02
N LEU A 106 20.62 -11.15 -10.83
CA LEU A 106 19.91 -11.48 -12.06
C LEU A 106 18.45 -11.90 -11.83
N HIS A 107 18.20 -12.72 -10.80
CA HIS A 107 16.88 -13.30 -10.50
C HIS A 107 16.45 -13.11 -9.05
N THR A 108 17.27 -12.45 -8.24
CA THR A 108 16.98 -12.19 -6.83
C THR A 108 17.23 -10.73 -6.51
N HIS A 109 16.34 -10.13 -5.74
CA HIS A 109 16.47 -8.74 -5.31
C HIS A 109 16.12 -8.64 -3.84
N PHE A 110 17.06 -8.14 -3.04
CA PHE A 110 16.80 -7.80 -1.64
C PHE A 110 16.84 -6.29 -1.45
N ARG A 111 15.79 -5.73 -0.86
CA ARG A 111 15.67 -4.30 -0.67
C ARG A 111 15.17 -3.97 0.72
N MET A 112 15.67 -2.87 1.26
CA MET A 112 15.15 -2.30 2.51
C MET A 112 14.89 -0.81 2.36
N ALA A 113 13.81 -0.37 2.98
CA ALA A 113 13.40 1.03 3.00
C ALA A 113 12.91 1.43 4.39
N ALA A 114 13.09 2.70 4.70
CA ALA A 114 12.41 3.37 5.81
C ALA A 114 11.31 4.26 5.26
N PHE A 115 10.23 4.43 6.01
CA PHE A 115 9.16 5.35 5.64
C PHE A 115 8.67 6.17 6.83
N ALA A 116 8.09 7.30 6.49
CA ALA A 116 7.36 8.16 7.40
C ALA A 116 6.02 8.54 6.75
N ASP A 117 4.96 8.50 7.51
CA ASP A 117 3.63 8.93 7.11
C ASP A 117 3.10 9.94 8.14
N ALA A 118 2.53 11.03 7.66
CA ALA A 118 1.92 12.07 8.47
C ALA A 118 0.52 12.35 7.95
N SER A 119 -0.47 12.40 8.84
CA SER A 119 -1.84 12.65 8.46
C SER A 119 -2.53 13.66 9.37
N TYR A 120 -3.49 14.34 8.77
CA TYR A 120 -4.43 15.20 9.47
C TYR A 120 -5.86 14.77 9.10
N THR A 121 -6.69 14.51 10.12
CA THR A 121 -8.09 14.09 9.93
C THR A 121 -9.06 14.96 10.72
N LEU A 122 -10.26 15.12 10.16
CA LEU A 122 -11.42 15.69 10.83
C LEU A 122 -12.36 14.62 11.41
N SER A 123 -12.00 13.34 11.23
CA SER A 123 -12.85 12.22 11.66
C SER A 123 -12.86 12.09 13.18
N PRO A 124 -14.00 11.74 13.76
CA PRO A 124 -14.11 11.52 15.20
C PRO A 124 -13.40 10.23 15.64
N PHE A 125 -13.02 10.20 16.89
CA PHE A 125 -12.25 9.11 17.52
C PHE A 125 -13.18 8.02 18.07
N HIS A 126 -13.71 7.13 17.22
CA HIS A 126 -14.71 6.13 17.62
C HIS A 126 -14.16 4.75 17.94
N TYR A 127 -13.05 4.34 17.30
CA TYR A 127 -12.55 2.97 17.32
C TYR A 127 -11.13 2.89 17.84
N GLY A 128 -10.72 1.70 18.26
CA GLY A 128 -9.36 1.41 18.74
C GLY A 128 -8.34 1.23 17.63
N GLU A 129 -8.77 0.79 16.44
CA GLU A 129 -7.90 0.68 15.26
C GLU A 129 -7.33 2.05 14.89
N ILE A 130 -6.02 2.11 14.68
CA ILE A 130 -5.31 3.33 14.30
C ILE A 130 -4.86 3.20 12.85
N SER A 131 -5.34 4.10 12.01
CA SER A 131 -4.85 4.29 10.66
C SER A 131 -4.59 5.78 10.42
N VAL A 132 -3.41 6.11 9.91
CA VAL A 132 -3.08 7.48 9.46
C VAL A 132 -3.60 7.76 8.05
N GLN A 133 -4.34 6.82 7.46
CA GLN A 133 -5.00 6.98 6.16
C GLN A 133 -6.51 7.16 6.35
N GLY A 134 -6.91 8.22 7.03
CA GLY A 134 -8.29 8.65 7.15
C GLY A 134 -8.89 8.63 8.56
N ASP A 135 -8.35 7.87 9.50
CA ASP A 135 -9.00 7.68 10.81
C ASP A 135 -8.36 8.53 11.91
N ARG A 136 -7.06 8.82 11.83
CA ARG A 136 -6.32 9.52 12.90
C ARG A 136 -5.39 10.57 12.35
N SER A 137 -5.29 11.70 13.05
CA SER A 137 -4.17 12.62 12.89
C SER A 137 -2.97 12.09 13.66
N GLY A 138 -1.84 11.94 12.98
CA GLY A 138 -0.68 11.35 13.63
C GLY A 138 0.51 11.18 12.72
N LEU A 139 1.50 10.50 13.27
CA LEU A 139 2.73 10.13 12.58
C LEU A 139 2.91 8.62 12.66
N GLN A 140 3.37 8.03 11.57
CA GLN A 140 3.80 6.64 11.50
C GLN A 140 5.20 6.58 10.94
N LEU A 141 6.06 5.81 11.58
CA LEU A 141 7.43 5.55 11.13
C LEU A 141 7.63 4.04 11.02
N GLY A 142 8.31 3.58 9.99
CA GLY A 142 8.51 2.15 9.82
C GLY A 142 9.64 1.76 8.91
N LEU A 143 9.89 0.45 8.91
CA LEU A 143 10.89 -0.23 8.08
C LEU A 143 10.20 -1.31 7.27
N ILE A 144 10.66 -1.45 6.03
CA ILE A 144 10.20 -2.45 5.07
C ILE A 144 11.40 -3.23 4.59
N ALA A 145 11.30 -4.56 4.58
CA ALA A 145 12.24 -5.45 3.91
C ALA A 145 11.49 -6.28 2.87
N THR A 146 12.00 -6.33 1.66
CA THR A 146 11.39 -7.07 0.56
C THR A 146 12.43 -7.92 -0.13
N GLN A 147 12.11 -9.20 -0.31
CA GLN A 147 12.89 -10.15 -1.07
C GLN A 147 12.08 -10.64 -2.27
N LEU A 148 12.67 -10.57 -3.44
CA LEU A 148 12.14 -11.13 -4.68
C LEU A 148 12.99 -12.31 -5.12
N TRP A 149 12.35 -13.43 -5.47
CA TRP A 149 12.94 -14.59 -6.13
C TRP A 149 12.17 -14.87 -7.41
N ASN A 150 12.74 -14.57 -8.57
CA ASN A 150 12.06 -14.73 -9.86
C ASN A 150 10.65 -14.11 -9.88
N LYS A 151 9.62 -14.93 -9.68
CA LYS A 151 8.20 -14.54 -9.70
C LYS A 151 7.58 -14.41 -8.30
N LEU A 152 8.28 -14.82 -7.25
CA LEU A 152 7.81 -14.76 -5.87
C LEU A 152 8.42 -13.57 -5.15
N ALA A 153 7.58 -12.70 -4.61
CA ALA A 153 7.99 -11.59 -3.76
C ALA A 153 7.45 -11.80 -2.35
N VAL A 154 8.30 -11.60 -1.34
CA VAL A 154 7.90 -11.60 0.08
C VAL A 154 8.37 -10.32 0.72
N SER A 155 7.50 -9.67 1.49
CA SER A 155 7.81 -8.43 2.19
C SER A 155 7.33 -8.47 3.62
N GLY A 156 8.16 -7.96 4.52
CA GLY A 156 7.78 -7.71 5.92
C GLY A 156 7.89 -6.23 6.24
N THR A 157 6.93 -5.73 7.00
CA THR A 157 6.92 -4.34 7.49
C THR A 157 6.69 -4.31 8.99
N ILE A 158 7.44 -3.46 9.66
CA ILE A 158 7.19 -3.10 11.05
C ILE A 158 7.12 -1.58 11.16
N SER A 159 6.12 -1.06 11.89
CA SER A 159 5.99 0.38 12.08
C SER A 159 5.37 0.73 13.42
N HIS A 160 5.71 1.92 13.89
CA HIS A 160 5.12 2.55 15.06
C HIS A 160 4.24 3.71 14.62
N THR A 161 3.02 3.78 15.18
CA THR A 161 2.11 4.90 14.95
C THR A 161 1.89 5.65 16.26
N GLN A 162 2.02 6.97 16.21
CA GLN A 162 1.71 7.90 17.28
C GLN A 162 0.58 8.83 16.84
N VAL A 163 -0.55 8.76 17.51
CA VAL A 163 -1.66 9.71 17.33
C VAL A 163 -1.33 11.00 18.04
N LEU A 164 -1.45 12.11 17.34
CA LEU A 164 -1.19 13.46 17.84
C LEU A 164 -2.48 14.23 18.14
N ASP A 165 -3.59 13.81 17.54
CA ASP A 165 -4.87 14.45 17.74
C ASP A 165 -5.55 13.96 19.03
N LYS A 166 -5.79 14.89 19.93
CA LYS A 166 -6.61 14.64 21.13
C LYS A 166 -8.11 14.74 20.84
N SER A 167 -8.49 14.69 19.54
CA SER A 167 -9.86 14.81 19.06
C SER A 167 -10.51 16.17 19.39
N ARG A 168 -10.33 17.13 18.49
CA ARG A 168 -11.02 18.42 18.56
C ARG A 168 -12.54 18.30 18.54
N ASN A 169 -13.06 17.21 18.03
CA ASN A 169 -14.47 16.86 18.09
C ASN A 169 -14.78 16.03 19.34
N ASN A 170 -14.69 16.64 20.50
CA ASN A 170 -14.98 16.04 21.80
C ASN A 170 -16.44 15.56 22.01
N LYS A 171 -17.27 15.55 20.99
CA LYS A 171 -18.61 14.95 21.00
C LYS A 171 -18.56 13.42 20.83
N VAL A 172 -17.49 12.77 21.25
CA VAL A 172 -17.40 11.32 21.26
C VAL A 172 -18.09 10.79 22.49
N LEU A 173 -19.25 10.22 22.29
CA LEU A 173 -20.08 9.59 23.32
C LEU A 173 -19.50 8.28 23.86
N TYR A 174 -18.38 7.75 23.28
CA TYR A 174 -17.84 6.44 23.65
C TYR A 174 -16.33 6.49 23.89
N ILE A 175 -15.95 6.46 25.15
CA ILE A 175 -14.58 6.68 25.63
C ILE A 175 -13.70 5.40 25.79
N PRO A 176 -14.18 4.13 25.74
CA PRO A 176 -13.39 3.00 26.22
C PRO A 176 -12.15 2.64 25.42
N SER A 177 -12.00 3.12 24.18
CA SER A 177 -10.98 2.59 23.24
C SER A 177 -9.99 3.64 22.73
N ARG A 178 -9.66 4.65 23.55
CA ARG A 178 -8.65 5.64 23.13
C ARG A 178 -7.27 4.98 23.11
N ILE A 179 -6.82 4.65 21.92
CA ILE A 179 -5.49 4.15 21.63
C ILE A 179 -4.73 5.26 20.91
N TYR A 180 -3.58 5.66 21.45
CA TYR A 180 -2.74 6.73 20.89
C TYR A 180 -1.44 6.19 20.30
N LYS A 181 -1.05 4.97 20.67
CA LYS A 181 0.18 4.34 20.22
C LYS A 181 -0.09 2.92 19.77
N SER A 182 0.45 2.55 18.62
CA SER A 182 0.41 1.17 18.15
C SER A 182 1.69 0.74 17.47
N MET A 183 1.95 -0.55 17.52
CA MET A 183 2.86 -1.24 16.60
C MET A 183 2.04 -1.92 15.52
N ASN A 184 2.49 -1.78 14.27
CA ASN A 184 1.87 -2.44 13.14
C ASN A 184 2.88 -3.40 12.52
N TYR A 185 2.40 -4.54 12.09
CA TYR A 185 3.17 -5.59 11.45
C TYR A 185 2.47 -6.02 10.19
N SER A 186 3.21 -6.30 9.14
CA SER A 186 2.67 -6.98 7.98
C SER A 186 3.67 -8.00 7.42
N LEU A 187 3.12 -9.07 6.87
CA LEU A 187 3.83 -10.05 6.07
C LEU A 187 3.03 -10.27 4.79
N SER A 188 3.64 -9.97 3.66
CA SER A 188 3.00 -9.99 2.35
C SER A 188 3.75 -10.93 1.44
N ALA A 189 3.04 -11.80 0.72
CA ALA A 189 3.58 -12.67 -0.31
C ALA A 189 2.80 -12.45 -1.61
N GLY A 190 3.52 -12.34 -2.72
CA GLY A 190 2.93 -12.15 -4.04
C GLY A 190 3.59 -13.06 -5.07
N TYR A 191 2.80 -13.61 -5.98
CA TYR A 191 3.28 -14.47 -7.04
C TYR A 191 2.73 -14.04 -8.40
N LEU A 192 3.64 -13.88 -9.38
CA LEU A 192 3.27 -13.61 -10.77
C LEU A 192 2.82 -14.90 -11.45
N VAL A 193 1.51 -15.03 -11.67
CA VAL A 193 0.89 -16.21 -12.30
C VAL A 193 1.00 -16.12 -13.82
N LEU A 194 0.65 -14.98 -14.41
CA LEU A 194 0.70 -14.73 -15.84
C LEU A 194 1.48 -13.45 -16.15
N PRO A 195 2.20 -13.41 -17.27
CA PRO A 195 2.42 -14.47 -18.25
C PRO A 195 3.40 -15.53 -17.77
N PHE A 196 3.32 -16.74 -18.32
CA PHE A 196 4.33 -17.77 -18.04
C PHE A 196 5.69 -17.39 -18.61
N GLN A 197 5.70 -16.77 -19.79
CA GLN A 197 6.89 -16.20 -20.44
C GLN A 197 6.56 -14.81 -20.98
N TYR A 198 7.48 -13.87 -20.76
CA TYR A 198 7.37 -12.53 -21.30
C TYR A 198 7.81 -12.51 -22.76
N THR A 199 6.91 -12.07 -23.64
CA THR A 199 7.21 -11.83 -25.06
C THR A 199 7.09 -10.36 -25.43
N ASP A 200 6.26 -9.59 -24.73
CA ASP A 200 6.06 -8.15 -24.96
C ASP A 200 5.68 -7.45 -23.64
N TYR A 201 6.06 -6.17 -23.53
CA TYR A 201 5.67 -5.28 -22.40
C TYR A 201 4.17 -4.97 -22.36
N LYS A 202 3.46 -5.18 -23.45
CA LYS A 202 2.01 -4.96 -23.54
C LYS A 202 1.19 -6.09 -22.93
N GLN A 203 1.81 -7.22 -22.61
CA GLN A 203 1.13 -8.33 -21.98
C GLN A 203 0.53 -7.92 -20.65
N THR A 204 -0.65 -8.43 -20.37
CA THR A 204 -1.30 -8.28 -19.07
C THR A 204 -0.68 -9.24 -18.06
N ASN A 205 -0.23 -8.72 -16.93
CA ASN A 205 0.27 -9.52 -15.82
C ASN A 205 -0.86 -9.80 -14.84
N LEU A 206 -0.96 -11.03 -14.40
CA LEU A 206 -1.82 -11.46 -13.30
C LEU A 206 -0.96 -11.85 -12.12
N ASN A 207 -1.12 -11.15 -11.01
CA ASN A 207 -0.49 -11.46 -9.74
C ASN A 207 -1.56 -11.86 -8.71
N ILE A 208 -1.21 -12.81 -7.85
CA ILE A 208 -1.99 -13.19 -6.67
C ILE A 208 -1.18 -12.80 -5.45
N TYR A 209 -1.84 -12.21 -4.45
CA TYR A 209 -1.24 -11.79 -3.19
C TYR A 209 -1.99 -12.36 -2.00
N THR A 210 -1.24 -12.57 -0.95
CA THR A 210 -1.77 -12.83 0.38
C THR A 210 -0.99 -11.99 1.37
N GLU A 211 -1.69 -11.19 2.15
CA GLU A 211 -1.09 -10.30 3.13
C GLU A 211 -1.68 -10.59 4.51
N VAL A 212 -0.83 -10.75 5.51
CA VAL A 212 -1.19 -10.79 6.92
C VAL A 212 -0.91 -9.42 7.51
N LEU A 213 -1.93 -8.79 8.09
CA LEU A 213 -1.86 -7.45 8.65
C LEU A 213 -2.19 -7.55 10.13
N ALA A 214 -1.35 -6.98 10.98
CA ALA A 214 -1.57 -6.99 12.42
C ALA A 214 -1.29 -5.62 13.03
N GLN A 215 -2.04 -5.29 14.05
CA GLN A 215 -1.82 -4.10 14.88
C GLN A 215 -1.97 -4.47 16.34
N GLN A 216 -1.04 -3.96 17.16
CA GLN A 216 -1.08 -4.07 18.61
C GLN A 216 -1.06 -2.68 19.23
N SER A 217 -2.01 -2.40 20.09
CA SER A 217 -2.01 -1.20 20.91
C SER A 217 -0.90 -1.27 21.97
N LEU A 218 -0.18 -0.16 22.15
CA LEU A 218 0.80 0.00 23.23
C LEU A 218 0.19 0.62 24.49
N ASP A 219 -0.93 1.32 24.36
CA ASP A 219 -1.64 1.95 25.50
C ASP A 219 -2.58 0.95 26.19
N ARG A 220 -3.02 -0.07 25.46
CA ARG A 220 -3.93 -1.12 25.92
C ARG A 220 -3.50 -2.47 25.36
N LYS A 221 -3.97 -3.57 25.94
CA LYS A 221 -3.63 -4.92 25.43
C LYS A 221 -4.47 -5.36 24.22
N ALA A 222 -5.05 -4.41 23.47
CA ALA A 222 -5.90 -4.73 22.34
C ALA A 222 -5.07 -4.97 21.06
N TYR A 223 -5.48 -5.94 20.25
CA TYR A 223 -4.82 -6.28 18.99
C TYR A 223 -5.79 -6.82 17.96
N TYR A 224 -5.35 -6.88 16.70
CA TYR A 224 -6.00 -7.67 15.65
C TYR A 224 -4.97 -8.31 14.73
N ILE A 225 -5.37 -9.38 14.07
CA ILE A 225 -4.66 -10.05 12.99
C ILE A 225 -5.66 -10.31 11.87
N ASP A 226 -5.39 -9.78 10.69
CA ASP A 226 -6.21 -9.92 9.51
C ASP A 226 -5.48 -10.71 8.43
N LEU A 227 -6.25 -11.39 7.57
CA LEU A 227 -5.80 -11.96 6.31
C LEU A 227 -6.44 -11.18 5.16
N ALA A 228 -5.62 -10.89 4.15
CA ALA A 228 -6.04 -10.08 3.01
C ALA A 228 -5.56 -10.71 1.69
N PRO A 229 -6.28 -11.71 1.15
CA PRO A 229 -6.06 -12.18 -0.21
C PRO A 229 -6.43 -11.09 -1.24
N ALA A 230 -5.66 -11.03 -2.33
CA ALA A 230 -5.87 -10.06 -3.39
C ALA A 230 -5.39 -10.55 -4.75
N ILE A 231 -5.97 -9.96 -5.78
CA ILE A 231 -5.60 -10.16 -7.19
C ILE A 231 -5.21 -8.80 -7.78
N GLN A 232 -4.16 -8.78 -8.58
CA GLN A 232 -3.72 -7.60 -9.31
C GLN A 232 -3.57 -7.91 -10.79
N LEU A 233 -4.15 -7.06 -11.61
CA LEU A 233 -3.94 -7.02 -13.05
C LEU A 233 -3.08 -5.81 -13.39
N ILE A 234 -2.01 -6.03 -14.19
CA ILE A 234 -1.14 -4.96 -14.68
C ILE A 234 -1.23 -4.92 -16.19
N PHE A 235 -1.66 -3.79 -16.72
CA PHE A 235 -1.81 -3.55 -18.16
C PHE A 235 -0.67 -2.68 -18.66
N ASN A 236 -0.07 -3.06 -19.79
CA ASN A 236 1.00 -2.29 -20.45
C ASN A 236 2.13 -1.85 -19.49
N SER A 237 2.39 -2.61 -18.43
CA SER A 237 3.38 -2.32 -17.39
C SER A 237 3.23 -0.96 -16.68
N ASN A 238 2.13 -0.24 -16.87
CA ASN A 238 1.93 1.11 -16.32
C ASN A 238 0.56 1.39 -15.72
N ALA A 239 -0.43 0.53 -15.91
CA ALA A 239 -1.74 0.63 -15.27
C ALA A 239 -2.01 -0.63 -14.46
N LYS A 240 -2.58 -0.47 -13.26
CA LYS A 240 -2.84 -1.57 -12.32
C LYS A 240 -4.28 -1.50 -11.84
N LEU A 241 -4.92 -2.66 -11.79
CA LEU A 241 -6.22 -2.84 -11.16
C LEU A 241 -6.06 -3.88 -10.06
N ASN A 242 -6.43 -3.53 -8.84
CA ASN A 242 -6.37 -4.40 -7.67
C ASN A 242 -7.79 -4.70 -7.17
N LEU A 243 -7.99 -5.94 -6.76
CA LEU A 243 -9.17 -6.38 -6.05
C LEU A 243 -8.71 -7.19 -4.84
N GLY A 244 -9.09 -6.78 -3.65
CA GLY A 244 -8.73 -7.45 -2.41
C GLY A 244 -9.91 -7.59 -1.46
N TYR A 245 -9.82 -8.60 -0.60
CA TYR A 245 -10.75 -8.82 0.50
C TYR A 245 -9.97 -9.02 1.78
N ARG A 246 -10.20 -8.17 2.77
CA ARG A 246 -9.56 -8.23 4.09
C ARG A 246 -10.57 -8.72 5.11
N PHE A 247 -10.17 -9.66 5.98
CA PHE A 247 -11.01 -10.14 7.06
C PHE A 247 -10.18 -10.52 8.29
N GLN A 248 -10.78 -10.35 9.46
CA GLN A 248 -10.13 -10.63 10.73
C GLN A 248 -10.06 -12.13 11.00
N LEU A 249 -8.85 -12.62 11.30
CA LEU A 249 -8.62 -13.97 11.78
C LEU A 249 -8.77 -14.02 13.29
N LYS A 250 -8.20 -13.02 13.99
CA LYS A 250 -8.21 -12.97 15.46
C LYS A 250 -8.02 -11.53 15.93
N GLY A 251 -8.64 -11.18 17.06
CA GLY A 251 -8.45 -9.89 17.72
C GLY A 251 -9.55 -9.58 18.71
N ASP A 252 -9.24 -8.61 19.58
CA ASP A 252 -10.14 -8.05 20.60
C ASP A 252 -10.26 -6.54 20.49
N MET A 253 -9.56 -5.92 19.52
CA MET A 253 -9.59 -4.50 19.28
C MET A 253 -10.97 -4.08 18.76
N LEU A 254 -11.54 -3.01 19.33
CA LEU A 254 -12.76 -2.43 18.82
C LEU A 254 -12.51 -1.75 17.48
N ARG A 255 -13.11 -2.26 16.42
CA ARG A 255 -12.93 -1.79 15.01
C ARG A 255 -14.26 -1.39 14.40
N MET A 256 -14.21 -0.60 13.34
CA MET A 256 -15.37 -0.23 12.52
C MET A 256 -15.96 -1.46 11.83
N THR A 257 -15.10 -2.34 11.34
CA THR A 257 -15.44 -3.58 10.66
C THR A 257 -14.38 -4.64 10.86
N GLU A 258 -14.78 -5.89 10.77
CA GLU A 258 -13.88 -7.05 10.76
C GLU A 258 -13.60 -7.55 9.35
N SER A 259 -14.29 -7.02 8.33
CA SER A 259 -14.01 -7.34 6.94
C SER A 259 -14.37 -6.19 5.99
N SER A 260 -13.64 -6.10 4.88
CA SER A 260 -13.86 -5.08 3.86
C SER A 260 -13.35 -5.52 2.49
N TRP A 261 -13.96 -4.98 1.45
CA TRP A 261 -13.46 -5.08 0.08
C TRP A 261 -12.60 -3.89 -0.27
N LEU A 262 -11.57 -4.12 -1.08
CA LEU A 262 -10.73 -3.08 -1.67
C LEU A 262 -10.75 -3.23 -3.19
N ILE A 263 -10.99 -2.12 -3.87
CA ILE A 263 -10.77 -1.99 -5.32
C ILE A 263 -9.88 -0.77 -5.53
N SER A 264 -8.80 -0.89 -6.28
CA SER A 264 -7.97 0.28 -6.60
C SER A 264 -7.49 0.25 -8.04
N PHE A 265 -7.38 1.43 -8.62
CA PHE A 265 -6.79 1.65 -9.93
C PHE A 265 -5.63 2.63 -9.81
N GLU A 266 -4.51 2.29 -10.43
CA GLU A 266 -3.30 3.10 -10.48
C GLU A 266 -2.81 3.23 -11.91
N ARG A 267 -2.35 4.43 -12.29
CA ARG A 267 -1.67 4.66 -13.56
C ARG A 267 -0.40 5.46 -13.36
N THR A 268 0.71 4.92 -13.90
CA THR A 268 2.04 5.51 -13.83
C THR A 268 2.39 6.18 -15.15
N PHE A 269 2.83 7.43 -15.07
CA PHE A 269 3.33 8.23 -16.18
C PHE A 269 4.86 8.31 -16.07
N LEU A 270 5.54 7.53 -16.89
CA LEU A 270 7.01 7.47 -16.87
C LEU A 270 7.60 8.79 -17.39
N ASN A 271 8.69 9.23 -16.75
CA ASN A 271 9.41 10.45 -17.10
C ASN A 271 8.59 11.75 -17.06
N ALA A 272 7.40 11.75 -16.45
CA ALA A 272 6.54 12.93 -16.35
C ALA A 272 7.20 14.12 -15.62
N LEU A 273 8.16 13.86 -14.74
CA LEU A 273 8.92 14.87 -13.99
C LEU A 273 10.29 15.19 -14.64
N ARG A 274 10.55 14.71 -15.87
CA ARG A 274 11.79 15.03 -16.59
C ARG A 274 11.69 16.43 -17.19
N LYS A 275 12.67 17.30 -16.88
CA LYS A 275 12.76 18.60 -17.57
C LYS A 275 12.91 18.34 -19.07
N LYS A 276 12.06 18.93 -19.88
CA LYS A 276 12.28 19.03 -21.33
C LYS A 276 13.53 19.87 -21.50
N LYS A 277 14.52 19.33 -22.25
CA LYS A 277 15.68 20.11 -22.71
C LYS A 277 15.24 21.00 -23.86
#